data_cd9e897df02af5934938378a547b45e2
#
_entry.id   cd9e897df02af5934938378a547b45e2
#
_cell.length_a   1.000
_cell.length_b   1.000
_cell.length_c   1.000
_cell.angle_alpha   90.00
_cell.angle_beta   90.00
_cell.angle_gamma   90.00
#
_symmetry.space_group_name_H-M   'P 1'
#
loop_
_entity.id
_entity.type
_entity.pdbx_description
1 polymer ?
#
loop_
_entity_poly.entity_id
_entity_poly.type
_entity_poly.pdbx_seq_one_letter_code
_entity_poly.pdbx_strand_id
1 'polypeptide(L)'
;QAMMDTTTIILYVLAAPTVIWFVSYLIPQLIMAFRPVPDLKKKYPGASWALVTGGGSGIGAALCFKLASQGFNVVICSLDDDYLKGTVSQLREMYPKLEFRAVGCIFSPGQDYMAKIIDATKDIDVQLIFNNAGFIVTGFLDQAPLGKLLANVECNATASVSITHHFVRLLVSKKLKGCIVFTSSVAGFIPTPFAAMYASTKAFVSQFACCLNIEVRNLGIDVCAVHPSPVASNFYDKVDHKIELMEAAQKSAVPPQELPDEIIRSIGMCALRDVGSMAWSTRMGTWFIPYNFFTGLFATAAPFLPDYKKHNKSRK
;
A
#
# COMPACT_ATOMS: atom_id res chain seq x y z
N GLN A 1 -1.54 53.69 2.69
CA GLN A 1 -1.46 52.24 2.38
C GLN A 1 -0.93 52.14 0.96
N ALA A 2 0.33 51.63 0.80
CA ALA A 2 0.90 51.41 -0.52
C ALA A 2 0.09 50.31 -1.20
N MET A 3 -0.56 50.64 -2.31
CA MET A 3 -1.18 49.63 -3.19
C MET A 3 -0.07 48.76 -3.77
N MET A 4 -0.20 47.45 -3.61
CA MET A 4 0.68 46.48 -4.27
C MET A 4 0.60 46.69 -5.79
N ASP A 5 1.77 46.70 -6.46
CA ASP A 5 1.78 46.79 -7.92
C ASP A 5 1.22 45.49 -8.57
N THR A 6 0.72 45.62 -9.79
CA THR A 6 0.11 44.53 -10.53
C THR A 6 1.05 43.32 -10.71
N THR A 7 2.34 43.56 -10.88
CA THR A 7 3.36 42.51 -11.03
C THR A 7 3.48 41.67 -9.76
N THR A 8 3.52 42.34 -8.61
CA THR A 8 3.55 41.67 -7.30
C THR A 8 2.29 40.83 -7.05
N ILE A 9 1.11 41.35 -7.41
CA ILE A 9 -0.14 40.57 -7.30
C ILE A 9 -0.08 39.32 -8.18
N ILE A 10 0.35 39.44 -9.42
CA ILE A 10 0.48 38.30 -10.34
C ILE A 10 1.46 37.27 -9.78
N LEU A 11 2.60 37.67 -9.25
CA LEU A 11 3.58 36.76 -8.64
C LEU A 11 2.98 35.99 -7.45
N TYR A 12 2.25 36.66 -6.56
CA TYR A 12 1.57 35.97 -5.45
C TYR A 12 0.50 34.98 -5.93
N VAL A 13 -0.29 35.35 -6.94
CA VAL A 13 -1.34 34.45 -7.49
C VAL A 13 -0.69 33.20 -8.12
N LEU A 14 0.44 33.36 -8.81
CA LEU A 14 1.17 32.22 -9.42
C LEU A 14 1.90 31.38 -8.37
N ALA A 15 2.42 31.98 -7.30
CA ALA A 15 3.14 31.26 -6.26
C ALA A 15 2.21 30.56 -5.26
N ALA A 16 1.01 31.10 -5.01
CA ALA A 16 0.11 30.60 -3.98
C ALA A 16 -0.24 29.11 -4.12
N PRO A 17 -0.57 28.55 -5.31
CA PRO A 17 -0.86 27.13 -5.46
C PRO A 17 0.31 26.25 -5.04
N THR A 18 1.53 26.63 -5.41
CA THR A 18 2.75 25.90 -5.04
C THR A 18 2.98 25.94 -3.53
N VAL A 19 2.84 27.10 -2.91
CA VAL A 19 3.00 27.26 -1.44
C VAL A 19 1.93 26.46 -0.71
N ILE A 20 0.66 26.54 -1.14
CA ILE A 20 -0.45 25.78 -0.55
C ILE A 20 -0.19 24.28 -0.65
N TRP A 21 0.26 23.81 -1.81
CA TRP A 21 0.60 22.39 -1.99
C TRP A 21 1.74 21.97 -1.05
N PHE A 22 2.85 22.73 -1.03
CA PHE A 22 3.98 22.45 -0.15
C PHE A 22 3.56 22.36 1.32
N VAL A 23 2.82 23.35 1.80
CA VAL A 23 2.38 23.42 3.18
C VAL A 23 1.41 22.27 3.49
N SER A 24 0.42 22.04 2.63
CA SER A 24 -0.56 20.98 2.82
C SER A 24 0.01 19.56 2.72
N TYR A 25 1.12 19.38 2.00
CA TYR A 25 1.83 18.11 1.93
C TYR A 25 2.84 17.95 3.06
N LEU A 26 3.76 18.91 3.24
CA LEU A 26 4.87 18.78 4.18
C LEU A 26 4.44 18.78 5.65
N ILE A 27 3.49 19.62 6.03
CA ILE A 27 3.07 19.70 7.44
C ILE A 27 2.52 18.37 7.95
N PRO A 28 1.56 17.69 7.28
CA PRO A 28 1.12 16.37 7.69
C PRO A 28 2.25 15.34 7.75
N GLN A 29 3.17 15.36 6.78
CA GLN A 29 4.31 14.44 6.76
C GLN A 29 5.23 14.65 7.97
N LEU A 30 5.55 15.90 8.30
CA LEU A 30 6.36 16.24 9.49
C LEU A 30 5.65 15.84 10.80
N ILE A 31 4.35 16.16 10.92
CA ILE A 31 3.57 15.74 12.08
C ILE A 31 3.65 14.21 12.25
N MET A 32 3.46 13.45 11.19
CA MET A 32 3.52 11.99 11.24
C MET A 32 4.92 11.46 11.54
N ALA A 33 5.98 12.12 11.08
CA ALA A 33 7.36 11.70 11.36
C ALA A 33 7.72 11.79 12.85
N PHE A 34 7.18 12.78 13.56
CA PHE A 34 7.55 13.04 14.97
C PHE A 34 6.48 12.59 15.99
N ARG A 35 5.24 12.29 15.55
CA ARG A 35 4.22 11.84 16.50
C ARG A 35 4.54 10.43 17.03
N PRO A 36 4.22 10.13 18.29
CA PRO A 36 4.27 8.76 18.80
C PRO A 36 3.37 7.83 17.99
N VAL A 37 3.74 6.56 17.92
CA VAL A 37 2.88 5.52 17.33
C VAL A 37 1.59 5.43 18.13
N PRO A 38 0.42 5.65 17.53
CA PRO A 38 -0.83 5.61 18.28
C PRO A 38 -1.14 4.19 18.78
N ASP A 39 -1.66 4.14 19.99
CA ASP A 39 -2.27 2.94 20.54
C ASP A 39 -3.64 2.73 19.88
N LEU A 40 -3.74 1.72 19.04
CA LEU A 40 -4.98 1.43 18.29
C LEU A 40 -6.10 0.91 19.20
N LYS A 41 -5.79 0.30 20.36
CA LYS A 41 -6.80 -0.08 21.35
C LYS A 41 -7.50 1.15 21.95
N LYS A 42 -6.73 2.20 22.21
CA LYS A 42 -7.30 3.47 22.70
C LYS A 42 -8.05 4.20 21.59
N LYS A 43 -7.55 4.13 20.35
CA LYS A 43 -8.19 4.79 19.20
C LYS A 43 -9.51 4.13 18.81
N TYR A 44 -9.59 2.80 18.88
CA TYR A 44 -10.77 2.00 18.56
C TYR A 44 -11.20 1.15 19.77
N PRO A 45 -11.85 1.76 20.77
CA PRO A 45 -12.27 1.03 21.98
C PRO A 45 -13.20 -0.14 21.62
N GLY A 46 -12.94 -1.30 22.22
CA GLY A 46 -13.68 -2.54 21.93
C GLY A 46 -13.14 -3.37 20.75
N ALA A 47 -12.27 -2.80 19.93
CA ALA A 47 -11.65 -3.56 18.84
C ALA A 47 -10.71 -4.64 19.39
N SER A 48 -10.89 -5.87 18.92
CA SER A 48 -10.10 -7.03 19.39
C SER A 48 -9.40 -7.76 18.24
N TRP A 49 -9.88 -7.63 17.02
CA TRP A 49 -9.39 -8.38 15.88
C TRP A 49 -8.91 -7.48 14.75
N ALA A 50 -7.80 -7.87 14.16
CA ALA A 50 -7.28 -7.34 12.92
C ALA A 50 -7.21 -8.42 11.85
N LEU A 51 -7.30 -8.04 10.59
CA LEU A 51 -7.07 -8.90 9.42
C LEU A 51 -5.93 -8.33 8.60
N VAL A 52 -4.97 -9.18 8.23
CA VAL A 52 -3.83 -8.81 7.40
C VAL A 52 -3.72 -9.75 6.21
N THR A 53 -3.83 -9.23 4.99
CA THR A 53 -3.57 -10.00 3.78
C THR A 53 -2.08 -9.95 3.42
N GLY A 54 -1.53 -11.07 2.91
CA GLY A 54 -0.09 -11.21 2.68
C GLY A 54 0.70 -11.23 3.99
N GLY A 55 0.08 -11.70 5.09
CA GLY A 55 0.66 -11.67 6.42
C GLY A 55 1.71 -12.74 6.72
N GLY A 56 2.02 -13.62 5.75
CA GLY A 56 3.04 -14.67 5.93
C GLY A 56 4.48 -14.17 5.85
N SER A 57 4.73 -13.01 5.24
CA SER A 57 6.11 -12.50 5.08
C SER A 57 6.15 -10.98 4.92
N GLY A 58 7.36 -10.40 4.91
CA GLY A 58 7.61 -9.01 4.58
C GLY A 58 6.83 -8.02 5.46
N ILE A 59 6.24 -6.99 4.82
CA ILE A 59 5.48 -5.94 5.52
C ILE A 59 4.28 -6.54 6.26
N GLY A 60 3.58 -7.52 5.65
CA GLY A 60 2.41 -8.14 6.26
C GLY A 60 2.73 -8.89 7.54
N ALA A 61 3.81 -9.69 7.56
CA ALA A 61 4.26 -10.34 8.78
C ALA A 61 4.65 -9.32 9.86
N ALA A 62 5.42 -8.29 9.49
CA ALA A 62 5.78 -7.22 10.42
C ALA A 62 4.56 -6.51 11.01
N LEU A 63 3.51 -6.28 10.21
CA LEU A 63 2.22 -5.74 10.67
C LEU A 63 1.55 -6.71 11.67
N CYS A 64 1.55 -8.02 11.42
CA CYS A 64 0.98 -9.00 12.35
C CYS A 64 1.67 -8.94 13.72
N PHE A 65 2.99 -8.91 13.77
CA PHE A 65 3.74 -8.76 15.02
C PHE A 65 3.44 -7.43 15.71
N LYS A 66 3.37 -6.34 14.98
CA LYS A 66 3.06 -5.02 15.54
C LYS A 66 1.65 -4.95 16.12
N LEU A 67 0.66 -5.51 15.45
CA LEU A 67 -0.72 -5.58 15.93
C LEU A 67 -0.82 -6.46 17.17
N ALA A 68 -0.15 -7.62 17.18
CA ALA A 68 -0.06 -8.48 18.35
C ALA A 68 0.60 -7.76 19.55
N SER A 69 1.66 -6.98 19.34
CA SER A 69 2.30 -6.18 20.39
C SER A 69 1.37 -5.11 20.99
N GLN A 70 0.36 -4.65 20.26
CA GLN A 70 -0.71 -3.77 20.73
C GLN A 70 -1.92 -4.54 21.30
N GLY A 71 -1.82 -5.88 21.44
CA GLY A 71 -2.86 -6.71 22.05
C GLY A 71 -4.02 -7.09 21.12
N PHE A 72 -3.84 -7.08 19.81
CA PHE A 72 -4.85 -7.56 18.84
C PHE A 72 -4.67 -9.02 18.50
N ASN A 73 -5.77 -9.76 18.46
CA ASN A 73 -5.85 -11.03 17.75
C ASN A 73 -5.75 -10.76 16.24
N VAL A 74 -5.17 -11.68 15.47
CA VAL A 74 -4.95 -11.43 14.04
C VAL A 74 -5.42 -12.60 13.18
N VAL A 75 -6.22 -12.28 12.18
CA VAL A 75 -6.52 -13.18 11.05
C VAL A 75 -5.48 -12.92 9.97
N ILE A 76 -4.71 -13.94 9.62
CA ILE A 76 -3.56 -13.85 8.73
C ILE A 76 -3.89 -14.58 7.44
N CYS A 77 -4.20 -13.82 6.37
CA CYS A 77 -4.53 -14.37 5.06
C CYS A 77 -3.27 -14.34 4.17
N SER A 78 -2.81 -15.49 3.73
CA SER A 78 -1.62 -15.60 2.87
C SER A 78 -1.66 -16.90 2.06
N LEU A 79 -0.66 -17.14 1.21
CA LEU A 79 -0.44 -18.46 0.63
C LEU A 79 -0.26 -19.49 1.76
N ASP A 80 -0.78 -20.70 1.55
CA ASP A 80 -0.58 -21.81 2.50
C ASP A 80 0.80 -22.41 2.30
N ASP A 81 1.80 -21.74 2.84
CA ASP A 81 3.21 -22.06 2.72
C ASP A 81 3.92 -22.00 4.08
N ASP A 82 5.22 -22.30 4.07
CA ASP A 82 6.05 -22.31 5.30
C ASP A 82 6.21 -20.90 5.90
N TYR A 83 6.09 -19.85 5.10
CA TYR A 83 6.10 -18.47 5.61
C TYR A 83 4.89 -18.19 6.51
N LEU A 84 3.67 -18.57 6.06
CA LEU A 84 2.46 -18.41 6.87
C LEU A 84 2.56 -19.23 8.15
N LYS A 85 2.95 -20.51 8.04
CA LYS A 85 3.09 -21.41 9.21
C LYS A 85 4.12 -20.88 10.20
N GLY A 86 5.27 -20.43 9.71
CA GLY A 86 6.34 -19.87 10.54
C GLY A 86 5.91 -18.60 11.26
N THR A 87 5.26 -17.65 10.57
CA THR A 87 4.76 -16.42 11.18
C THR A 87 3.73 -16.71 12.26
N VAL A 88 2.78 -17.61 12.01
CA VAL A 88 1.74 -17.98 13.00
C VAL A 88 2.34 -18.68 14.21
N SER A 89 3.32 -19.58 14.02
CA SER A 89 4.02 -20.28 15.10
C SER A 89 4.74 -19.28 16.02
N GLN A 90 5.52 -18.37 15.44
CA GLN A 90 6.24 -17.34 16.21
C GLN A 90 5.28 -16.40 16.96
N LEU A 91 4.18 -15.98 16.34
CA LEU A 91 3.18 -15.15 17.01
C LEU A 91 2.54 -15.85 18.21
N ARG A 92 2.20 -17.13 18.08
CA ARG A 92 1.64 -17.93 19.19
C ARG A 92 2.62 -18.11 20.33
N GLU A 93 3.90 -18.28 20.03
CA GLU A 93 4.97 -18.39 21.02
C GLU A 93 5.17 -17.06 21.77
N MET A 94 5.27 -15.94 21.02
CA MET A 94 5.54 -14.62 21.60
C MET A 94 4.32 -14.01 22.32
N TYR A 95 3.11 -14.33 21.89
CA TYR A 95 1.88 -13.75 22.41
C TYR A 95 0.84 -14.83 22.77
N PRO A 96 1.12 -15.71 23.75
CA PRO A 96 0.30 -16.90 24.06
C PRO A 96 -1.12 -16.57 24.58
N LYS A 97 -1.39 -15.31 24.93
CA LYS A 97 -2.73 -14.84 25.37
C LYS A 97 -3.60 -14.35 24.21
N LEU A 98 -3.05 -14.26 22.99
CA LEU A 98 -3.76 -13.79 21.82
C LEU A 98 -4.09 -14.96 20.89
N GLU A 99 -5.15 -14.78 20.12
CA GLU A 99 -5.58 -15.74 19.11
C GLU A 99 -5.08 -15.34 17.71
N PHE A 100 -4.58 -16.34 16.98
CA PHE A 100 -4.09 -16.16 15.62
C PHE A 100 -4.74 -17.20 14.71
N ARG A 101 -5.50 -16.72 13.69
CA ARG A 101 -6.17 -17.55 12.68
C ARG A 101 -5.41 -17.48 11.36
N ALA A 102 -4.88 -18.61 10.90
CA ALA A 102 -4.26 -18.72 9.58
C ALA A 102 -5.32 -19.03 8.54
N VAL A 103 -5.37 -18.25 7.47
CA VAL A 103 -6.26 -18.49 6.31
C VAL A 103 -5.38 -18.67 5.07
N GLY A 104 -5.15 -19.93 4.70
CA GLY A 104 -4.42 -20.30 3.49
C GLY A 104 -5.27 -20.04 2.25
N CYS A 105 -4.94 -18.98 1.47
CA CYS A 105 -5.71 -18.57 0.32
C CYS A 105 -4.84 -18.01 -0.80
N ILE A 106 -5.32 -18.12 -2.03
CA ILE A 106 -4.69 -17.57 -3.23
C ILE A 106 -5.61 -16.46 -3.76
N PHE A 107 -5.10 -15.23 -3.80
CA PHE A 107 -5.82 -14.10 -4.41
C PHE A 107 -5.62 -14.12 -5.92
N SER A 108 -6.43 -14.93 -6.62
CA SER A 108 -6.37 -15.10 -8.08
C SER A 108 -7.78 -15.32 -8.63
N PRO A 109 -8.05 -15.01 -9.91
CA PRO A 109 -9.35 -15.24 -10.51
C PRO A 109 -9.81 -16.70 -10.36
N GLY A 110 -11.07 -16.88 -10.03
CA GLY A 110 -11.68 -18.22 -9.84
C GLY A 110 -11.33 -18.92 -8.53
N GLN A 111 -10.58 -18.30 -7.64
CA GLN A 111 -10.28 -18.85 -6.32
C GLN A 111 -11.29 -18.37 -5.27
N ASP A 112 -11.66 -19.27 -4.38
CA ASP A 112 -12.68 -19.00 -3.34
C ASP A 112 -12.07 -18.45 -2.03
N TYR A 113 -11.24 -17.39 -2.16
CA TYR A 113 -10.60 -16.78 -1.00
C TYR A 113 -11.59 -16.06 -0.08
N MET A 114 -12.68 -15.48 -0.64
CA MET A 114 -13.67 -14.77 0.16
C MET A 114 -14.45 -15.69 1.08
N ALA A 115 -14.88 -16.87 0.61
CA ALA A 115 -15.57 -17.84 1.48
C ALA A 115 -14.68 -18.28 2.64
N LYS A 116 -13.40 -18.54 2.39
CA LYS A 116 -12.43 -18.88 3.45
C LYS A 116 -12.27 -17.76 4.48
N ILE A 117 -12.18 -16.50 4.04
CA ILE A 117 -12.08 -15.34 4.93
C ILE A 117 -13.37 -15.18 5.74
N ILE A 118 -14.53 -15.26 5.11
CA ILE A 118 -15.84 -15.15 5.76
C ILE A 118 -15.99 -16.25 6.81
N ASP A 119 -15.68 -17.50 6.47
CA ASP A 119 -15.76 -18.62 7.42
C ASP A 119 -14.85 -18.43 8.63
N ALA A 120 -13.61 -17.97 8.40
CA ALA A 120 -12.63 -17.71 9.46
C ALA A 120 -12.99 -16.50 10.35
N THR A 121 -13.93 -15.65 9.94
CA THR A 121 -14.30 -14.41 10.65
C THR A 121 -15.75 -14.32 11.07
N LYS A 122 -16.57 -15.37 10.84
CA LYS A 122 -18.03 -15.36 11.06
C LYS A 122 -18.44 -15.15 12.52
N ASP A 123 -17.59 -15.52 13.45
CA ASP A 123 -17.80 -15.48 14.91
C ASP A 123 -17.08 -14.32 15.62
N ILE A 124 -16.46 -13.42 14.87
CA ILE A 124 -15.66 -12.31 15.39
C ILE A 124 -15.97 -10.99 14.68
N ASP A 125 -15.68 -9.89 15.36
CA ASP A 125 -15.75 -8.54 14.77
C ASP A 125 -14.35 -8.06 14.39
N VAL A 126 -14.03 -8.14 13.09
CA VAL A 126 -12.77 -7.60 12.56
C VAL A 126 -12.95 -6.10 12.31
N GLN A 127 -12.22 -5.26 13.05
CA GLN A 127 -12.32 -3.81 12.96
C GLN A 127 -11.11 -3.15 12.29
N LEU A 128 -9.97 -3.82 12.24
CA LEU A 128 -8.75 -3.32 11.61
C LEU A 128 -8.40 -4.19 10.41
N ILE A 129 -8.44 -3.64 9.21
CA ILE A 129 -8.24 -4.36 7.96
C ILE A 129 -7.02 -3.81 7.24
N PHE A 130 -6.01 -4.66 7.00
CA PHE A 130 -4.79 -4.33 6.29
C PHE A 130 -4.73 -5.11 4.97
N ASN A 131 -5.13 -4.45 3.89
CA ASN A 131 -5.01 -4.97 2.52
C ASN A 131 -3.57 -4.78 2.06
N ASN A 132 -2.71 -5.75 2.38
CA ASN A 132 -1.27 -5.68 2.12
C ASN A 132 -0.81 -6.67 1.06
N ALA A 133 -1.53 -7.75 0.80
CA ALA A 133 -1.17 -8.74 -0.22
C ALA A 133 -0.89 -8.10 -1.57
N GLY A 134 0.12 -8.61 -2.26
CA GLY A 134 0.47 -8.15 -3.60
C GLY A 134 1.72 -8.84 -4.12
N PHE A 135 1.86 -8.85 -5.44
CA PHE A 135 3.07 -9.26 -6.13
C PHE A 135 3.28 -8.42 -7.39
N ILE A 136 4.45 -8.50 -7.99
CA ILE A 136 4.82 -7.76 -9.18
C ILE A 136 5.03 -8.72 -10.36
N VAL A 137 4.57 -8.31 -11.54
CA VAL A 137 4.91 -8.94 -12.83
C VAL A 137 5.81 -7.98 -13.57
N THR A 138 7.00 -8.44 -13.95
CA THR A 138 8.02 -7.63 -14.63
C THR A 138 8.23 -8.08 -16.07
N GLY A 139 8.61 -7.15 -16.94
CA GLY A 139 8.84 -7.36 -18.36
C GLY A 139 7.89 -6.58 -19.25
N PHE A 140 7.97 -6.78 -20.55
CA PHE A 140 7.04 -6.17 -21.50
C PHE A 140 5.65 -6.80 -21.40
N LEU A 141 4.61 -5.99 -21.49
CA LEU A 141 3.22 -6.43 -21.37
C LEU A 141 2.84 -7.53 -22.38
N ASP A 142 3.30 -7.39 -23.62
CA ASP A 142 3.02 -8.33 -24.70
C ASP A 142 3.73 -9.69 -24.55
N GLN A 143 4.73 -9.79 -23.68
CA GLN A 143 5.48 -11.01 -23.40
C GLN A 143 5.01 -11.73 -22.13
N ALA A 144 4.30 -11.02 -21.26
CA ALA A 144 3.81 -11.60 -20.02
C ALA A 144 2.57 -12.49 -20.27
N PRO A 145 2.45 -13.68 -19.64
CA PRO A 145 1.25 -14.50 -19.75
C PRO A 145 0.02 -13.75 -19.23
N LEU A 146 -1.06 -13.68 -20.02
CA LEU A 146 -2.28 -12.95 -19.64
C LEU A 146 -2.85 -13.41 -18.30
N GLY A 147 -2.86 -14.72 -18.03
CA GLY A 147 -3.33 -15.26 -16.75
C GLY A 147 -2.55 -14.73 -15.54
N LYS A 148 -1.23 -14.49 -15.68
CA LYS A 148 -0.41 -13.92 -14.64
C LYS A 148 -0.68 -12.43 -14.43
N LEU A 149 -0.96 -11.69 -15.52
CA LEU A 149 -1.39 -10.29 -15.45
C LEU A 149 -2.74 -10.15 -14.77
N LEU A 150 -3.71 -11.01 -15.09
CA LEU A 150 -5.03 -11.02 -14.44
C LEU A 150 -4.93 -11.43 -12.96
N ALA A 151 -4.09 -12.40 -12.62
CA ALA A 151 -3.81 -12.75 -11.22
C ALA A 151 -3.17 -11.59 -10.45
N ASN A 152 -2.32 -10.79 -11.11
CA ASN A 152 -1.74 -9.57 -10.52
C ASN A 152 -2.84 -8.53 -10.21
N VAL A 153 -3.80 -8.31 -11.13
CA VAL A 153 -4.94 -7.42 -10.89
C VAL A 153 -5.79 -7.92 -9.73
N GLU A 154 -6.12 -9.23 -9.72
CA GLU A 154 -6.92 -9.82 -8.66
C GLU A 154 -6.26 -9.65 -7.30
N CYS A 155 -5.00 -10.07 -7.15
CA CYS A 155 -4.29 -10.00 -5.89
C CYS A 155 -4.09 -8.57 -5.38
N ASN A 156 -3.64 -7.67 -6.26
CA ASN A 156 -3.22 -6.33 -5.85
C ASN A 156 -4.39 -5.33 -5.74
N ALA A 157 -5.51 -5.58 -6.42
CA ALA A 157 -6.61 -4.63 -6.55
C ALA A 157 -7.96 -5.24 -6.18
N THR A 158 -8.50 -6.18 -6.98
CA THR A 158 -9.91 -6.58 -6.85
C THR A 158 -10.19 -7.39 -5.59
N ALA A 159 -9.24 -8.22 -5.12
CA ALA A 159 -9.37 -8.91 -3.84
C ALA A 159 -9.49 -7.93 -2.66
N SER A 160 -8.72 -6.84 -2.69
CA SER A 160 -8.82 -5.81 -1.66
C SER A 160 -10.16 -5.07 -1.69
N VAL A 161 -10.79 -4.90 -2.86
CA VAL A 161 -12.16 -4.37 -2.98
C VAL A 161 -13.17 -5.33 -2.35
N SER A 162 -13.10 -6.63 -2.68
CA SER A 162 -14.01 -7.65 -2.17
C SER A 162 -13.94 -7.76 -0.64
N ILE A 163 -12.73 -7.82 -0.09
CA ILE A 163 -12.49 -7.84 1.35
C ILE A 163 -13.01 -6.57 2.01
N THR A 164 -12.66 -5.41 1.48
CA THR A 164 -13.08 -4.11 2.01
C THR A 164 -14.59 -3.97 2.00
N HIS A 165 -15.26 -4.31 0.90
CA HIS A 165 -16.72 -4.27 0.78
C HIS A 165 -17.40 -5.12 1.87
N HIS A 166 -16.92 -6.33 2.09
CA HIS A 166 -17.46 -7.22 3.13
C HIS A 166 -17.34 -6.57 4.52
N PHE A 167 -16.15 -6.13 4.91
CA PHE A 167 -15.94 -5.60 6.25
C PHE A 167 -16.52 -4.20 6.47
N VAL A 168 -16.54 -3.32 5.47
CA VAL A 168 -17.24 -2.02 5.56
C VAL A 168 -18.73 -2.25 5.86
N ARG A 169 -19.38 -3.17 5.16
CA ARG A 169 -20.79 -3.50 5.43
C ARG A 169 -21.01 -3.96 6.87
N LEU A 170 -20.12 -4.80 7.40
CA LEU A 170 -20.20 -5.26 8.79
C LEU A 170 -19.96 -4.12 9.78
N LEU A 171 -18.92 -3.32 9.57
CA LEU A 171 -18.62 -2.17 10.44
C LEU A 171 -19.78 -1.18 10.48
N VAL A 172 -20.34 -0.82 9.32
CA VAL A 172 -21.47 0.11 9.22
C VAL A 172 -22.73 -0.46 9.87
N SER A 173 -23.10 -1.73 9.55
CA SER A 173 -24.32 -2.34 10.10
C SER A 173 -24.26 -2.51 11.62
N LYS A 174 -23.09 -2.78 12.16
CA LYS A 174 -22.86 -2.94 13.61
C LYS A 174 -22.46 -1.64 14.31
N LYS A 175 -22.34 -0.52 13.58
CA LYS A 175 -21.89 0.80 14.08
C LYS A 175 -20.52 0.73 14.77
N LEU A 176 -19.63 -0.12 14.27
CA LEU A 176 -18.28 -0.31 14.79
C LEU A 176 -17.31 0.68 14.15
N LYS A 177 -16.39 1.20 14.95
CA LYS A 177 -15.28 2.03 14.48
C LYS A 177 -14.08 1.16 14.14
N GLY A 178 -13.25 1.60 13.19
CA GLY A 178 -12.07 0.81 12.81
C GLY A 178 -11.22 1.50 11.76
N CYS A 179 -10.34 0.75 11.12
CA CYS A 179 -9.53 1.27 10.02
C CYS A 179 -9.36 0.26 8.88
N ILE A 180 -9.15 0.81 7.68
CA ILE A 180 -8.85 0.07 6.47
C ILE A 180 -7.59 0.67 5.86
N VAL A 181 -6.54 -0.13 5.74
CA VAL A 181 -5.25 0.31 5.21
C VAL A 181 -4.92 -0.47 3.95
N PHE A 182 -4.45 0.23 2.93
CA PHE A 182 -3.98 -0.38 1.68
C PHE A 182 -2.48 -0.17 1.52
N THR A 183 -1.74 -1.24 1.27
CA THR A 183 -0.34 -1.15 0.89
C THR A 183 -0.24 -0.91 -0.61
N SER A 184 -0.09 0.35 -0.98
CA SER A 184 0.19 0.78 -2.34
C SER A 184 1.72 0.76 -2.62
N SER A 185 2.23 1.68 -3.41
CA SER A 185 3.64 1.81 -3.78
C SER A 185 3.90 3.18 -4.40
N VAL A 186 5.16 3.61 -4.43
CA VAL A 186 5.63 4.72 -5.28
C VAL A 186 5.18 4.52 -6.74
N ALA A 187 5.21 3.29 -7.23
CA ALA A 187 4.72 2.93 -8.57
C ALA A 187 3.25 3.31 -8.81
N GLY A 188 2.46 3.54 -7.76
CA GLY A 188 1.05 3.94 -7.88
C GLY A 188 0.83 5.39 -8.30
N PHE A 189 1.86 6.22 -8.35
CA PHE A 189 1.74 7.62 -8.77
C PHE A 189 2.79 8.09 -9.78
N ILE A 190 3.58 7.15 -10.31
CA ILE A 190 4.48 7.39 -11.45
C ILE A 190 4.35 6.28 -12.48
N PRO A 191 4.58 6.56 -13.78
CA PRO A 191 4.73 5.53 -14.78
C PRO A 191 5.90 4.62 -14.45
N THR A 192 5.65 3.31 -14.41
CA THR A 192 6.68 2.32 -14.11
C THR A 192 6.80 1.34 -15.30
N PRO A 193 7.67 1.63 -16.28
CA PRO A 193 7.91 0.72 -17.40
C PRO A 193 8.37 -0.65 -16.89
N PHE A 194 8.08 -1.70 -17.65
CA PHE A 194 8.33 -3.10 -17.30
C PHE A 194 7.55 -3.64 -16.08
N ALA A 195 6.63 -2.85 -15.49
CA ALA A 195 5.73 -3.29 -14.44
C ALA A 195 4.37 -2.59 -14.56
N ALA A 196 3.86 -2.46 -15.79
CA ALA A 196 2.67 -1.67 -16.11
C ALA A 196 1.45 -2.09 -15.27
N MET A 197 1.13 -3.41 -15.20
CA MET A 197 -0.01 -3.89 -14.42
C MET A 197 0.16 -3.65 -12.94
N TYR A 198 1.36 -3.88 -12.39
CA TYR A 198 1.64 -3.58 -10.98
C TYR A 198 1.39 -2.10 -10.65
N ALA A 199 1.97 -1.19 -11.43
CA ALA A 199 1.79 0.25 -11.24
C ALA A 199 0.30 0.65 -11.30
N SER A 200 -0.42 0.14 -12.31
CA SER A 200 -1.86 0.39 -12.48
C SER A 200 -2.67 -0.10 -11.28
N THR A 201 -2.37 -1.29 -10.73
CA THR A 201 -3.07 -1.80 -9.54
C THR A 201 -2.78 -0.97 -8.29
N LYS A 202 -1.56 -0.45 -8.15
CA LYS A 202 -1.19 0.40 -7.01
C LYS A 202 -1.79 1.81 -7.12
N ALA A 203 -1.94 2.35 -8.33
CA ALA A 203 -2.71 3.57 -8.58
C ALA A 203 -4.19 3.37 -8.23
N PHE A 204 -4.78 2.24 -8.65
CA PHE A 204 -6.17 1.89 -8.35
C PHE A 204 -6.44 1.88 -6.83
N VAL A 205 -5.66 1.15 -6.03
CA VAL A 205 -5.91 1.06 -4.58
C VAL A 205 -5.67 2.40 -3.88
N SER A 206 -4.77 3.25 -4.38
CA SER A 206 -4.56 4.60 -3.85
C SER A 206 -5.80 5.47 -4.06
N GLN A 207 -6.34 5.48 -5.28
CA GLN A 207 -7.54 6.25 -5.59
C GLN A 207 -8.77 5.69 -4.87
N PHE A 208 -8.90 4.36 -4.80
CA PHE A 208 -9.97 3.69 -4.06
C PHE A 208 -9.96 4.07 -2.59
N ALA A 209 -8.80 4.09 -1.94
CA ALA A 209 -8.66 4.51 -0.55
C ALA A 209 -9.10 5.96 -0.34
N CYS A 210 -8.76 6.89 -1.25
CA CYS A 210 -9.18 8.29 -1.18
C CYS A 210 -10.70 8.43 -1.24
N CYS A 211 -11.34 7.77 -2.20
CA CYS A 211 -12.80 7.82 -2.37
C CYS A 211 -13.50 7.21 -1.15
N LEU A 212 -13.08 6.02 -0.75
CA LEU A 212 -13.67 5.33 0.40
C LEU A 212 -13.49 6.11 1.71
N ASN A 213 -12.34 6.77 1.91
CA ASN A 213 -12.12 7.62 3.08
C ASN A 213 -13.17 8.74 3.21
N ILE A 214 -13.58 9.33 2.08
CA ILE A 214 -14.62 10.37 2.08
C ILE A 214 -15.97 9.79 2.48
N GLU A 215 -16.30 8.58 2.01
CA GLU A 215 -17.58 7.93 2.25
C GLU A 215 -17.78 7.48 3.70
N VAL A 216 -16.72 6.99 4.36
CA VAL A 216 -16.89 6.29 5.66
C VAL A 216 -16.25 6.99 6.86
N ARG A 217 -15.48 8.06 6.65
CA ARG A 217 -14.76 8.76 7.72
C ARG A 217 -15.69 9.30 8.83
N ASN A 218 -16.82 9.84 8.45
CA ASN A 218 -17.83 10.35 9.39
C ASN A 218 -18.53 9.23 10.19
N LEU A 219 -18.38 7.98 9.76
CA LEU A 219 -18.86 6.80 10.49
C LEU A 219 -17.81 6.26 11.49
N GLY A 220 -16.66 6.93 11.59
CA GLY A 220 -15.55 6.51 12.47
C GLY A 220 -14.69 5.38 11.90
N ILE A 221 -14.69 5.22 10.59
CA ILE A 221 -13.84 4.26 9.87
C ILE A 221 -12.74 5.06 9.15
N ASP A 222 -11.51 4.94 9.63
CA ASP A 222 -10.36 5.60 9.02
C ASP A 222 -9.85 4.78 7.83
N VAL A 223 -9.59 5.42 6.69
CA VAL A 223 -9.06 4.76 5.49
C VAL A 223 -7.81 5.48 5.02
N CYS A 224 -6.75 4.71 4.74
CA CYS A 224 -5.54 5.26 4.13
C CYS A 224 -4.84 4.26 3.20
N ALA A 225 -4.14 4.77 2.20
CA ALA A 225 -3.18 4.03 1.41
C ALA A 225 -1.77 4.53 1.73
N VAL A 226 -0.83 3.59 1.88
CA VAL A 226 0.58 3.91 2.08
C VAL A 226 1.38 3.58 0.82
N HIS A 227 2.33 4.45 0.48
CA HIS A 227 3.26 4.30 -0.63
C HIS A 227 4.67 4.10 -0.07
N PRO A 228 5.05 2.87 0.28
CA PRO A 228 6.40 2.64 0.77
C PRO A 228 7.43 2.83 -0.33
N SER A 229 8.61 3.33 0.05
CA SER A 229 9.86 3.17 -0.69
C SER A 229 10.22 1.67 -0.78
N PRO A 230 11.23 1.26 -1.56
CA PRO A 230 11.64 -0.13 -1.63
C PRO A 230 11.87 -0.75 -0.25
N VAL A 231 11.40 -1.98 -0.08
CA VAL A 231 11.46 -2.74 1.18
C VAL A 231 12.24 -4.03 0.95
N ALA A 232 13.18 -4.32 1.84
CA ALA A 232 13.99 -5.52 1.81
C ALA A 232 13.14 -6.73 2.23
N SER A 233 12.51 -7.37 1.25
CA SER A 233 11.64 -8.52 1.45
C SER A 233 11.76 -9.49 0.27
N ASN A 234 11.22 -10.69 0.42
CA ASN A 234 11.15 -11.70 -0.64
C ASN A 234 10.21 -11.33 -1.82
N PHE A 235 9.66 -10.10 -1.83
CA PHE A 235 8.75 -9.62 -2.88
C PHE A 235 9.36 -9.64 -4.29
N TYR A 236 10.68 -9.43 -4.39
CA TYR A 236 11.41 -9.36 -5.65
C TYR A 236 12.12 -10.68 -6.01
N ASP A 237 12.06 -11.72 -5.17
CA ASP A 237 12.80 -12.96 -5.39
C ASP A 237 12.25 -13.79 -6.56
N LYS A 238 10.94 -13.67 -6.80
CA LYS A 238 10.21 -14.48 -7.81
C LYS A 238 9.77 -13.67 -9.03
N VAL A 239 10.49 -12.57 -9.36
CA VAL A 239 10.19 -11.78 -10.56
C VAL A 239 10.62 -12.52 -11.83
N ASP A 240 9.85 -12.39 -12.92
CA ASP A 240 10.13 -13.04 -14.19
C ASP A 240 11.37 -12.45 -14.87
N HIS A 241 11.52 -11.14 -14.78
CA HIS A 241 12.63 -10.39 -15.34
C HIS A 241 13.23 -9.48 -14.27
N LYS A 242 14.54 -9.63 -14.07
CA LYS A 242 15.30 -8.70 -13.25
C LYS A 242 15.46 -7.40 -14.02
N ILE A 243 14.98 -6.30 -13.44
CA ILE A 243 15.03 -4.96 -14.01
C ILE A 243 16.09 -4.16 -13.25
N GLU A 244 17.15 -3.72 -13.95
CA GLU A 244 18.30 -3.05 -13.33
C GLU A 244 17.90 -1.79 -12.56
N LEU A 245 16.92 -1.04 -13.09
CA LEU A 245 16.37 0.13 -12.40
C LEU A 245 15.72 -0.24 -11.06
N MET A 246 15.01 -1.37 -10.98
CA MET A 246 14.40 -1.86 -9.74
C MET A 246 15.47 -2.41 -8.78
N GLU A 247 16.48 -3.12 -9.30
CA GLU A 247 17.62 -3.59 -8.49
C GLU A 247 18.41 -2.42 -7.89
N ALA A 248 18.60 -1.35 -8.66
CA ALA A 248 19.23 -0.14 -8.16
C ALA A 248 18.40 0.52 -7.03
N ALA A 249 17.08 0.58 -7.17
CA ALA A 249 16.20 1.08 -6.14
C ALA A 249 16.23 0.21 -4.86
N GLN A 250 16.39 -1.12 -5.00
CA GLN A 250 16.51 -2.05 -3.87
C GLN A 250 17.75 -1.82 -3.00
N LYS A 251 18.81 -1.18 -3.52
CA LYS A 251 19.99 -0.84 -2.71
C LYS A 251 19.68 0.12 -1.55
N SER A 252 18.58 0.86 -1.64
CA SER A 252 18.09 1.76 -0.58
C SER A 252 16.88 1.19 0.17
N ALA A 253 16.63 -0.12 0.04
CA ALA A 253 15.49 -0.77 0.67
C ALA A 253 15.63 -0.77 2.21
N VAL A 254 14.53 -0.48 2.88
CA VAL A 254 14.45 -0.51 4.35
C VAL A 254 13.93 -1.87 4.84
N PRO A 255 14.29 -2.29 6.06
CA PRO A 255 13.72 -3.49 6.66
C PRO A 255 12.18 -3.41 6.77
N PRO A 256 11.45 -4.50 6.50
CA PRO A 256 9.99 -4.50 6.60
C PRO A 256 9.47 -4.19 8.01
N GLN A 257 10.28 -4.41 9.05
CA GLN A 257 9.95 -4.13 10.45
C GLN A 257 9.80 -2.64 10.76
N GLU A 258 10.36 -1.76 9.95
CA GLU A 258 10.24 -0.30 10.13
C GLU A 258 8.90 0.25 9.64
N LEU A 259 8.20 -0.48 8.76
CA LEU A 259 6.99 0.00 8.09
C LEU A 259 5.75 0.06 9.01
N PRO A 260 5.50 -0.89 9.93
CA PRO A 260 4.28 -0.91 10.71
C PRO A 260 4.05 0.37 11.52
N ASP A 261 5.09 0.96 12.10
CA ASP A 261 4.99 2.19 12.87
C ASP A 261 4.57 3.36 11.98
N GLU A 262 5.16 3.49 10.80
CA GLU A 262 4.80 4.52 9.81
C GLU A 262 3.37 4.35 9.30
N ILE A 263 2.96 3.11 9.05
CA ILE A 263 1.60 2.76 8.64
C ILE A 263 0.60 3.17 9.74
N ILE A 264 0.85 2.79 10.98
CA ILE A 264 -0.04 3.07 12.12
C ILE A 264 -0.12 4.57 12.40
N ARG A 265 0.99 5.31 12.26
CA ARG A 265 1.01 6.77 12.38
C ARG A 265 0.09 7.46 11.37
N SER A 266 -0.13 6.85 10.21
CA SER A 266 -0.95 7.42 9.13
C SER A 266 -2.45 7.32 9.38
N ILE A 267 -2.88 6.33 10.19
CA ILE A 267 -4.30 6.00 10.40
C ILE A 267 -5.05 7.18 11.01
N GLY A 268 -6.04 7.70 10.28
CA GLY A 268 -6.88 8.83 10.66
C GLY A 268 -6.21 10.20 10.49
N MET A 269 -4.99 10.26 9.94
CA MET A 269 -4.27 11.51 9.67
C MET A 269 -4.33 11.93 8.20
N CYS A 270 -4.19 10.98 7.28
CA CYS A 270 -4.21 11.26 5.85
C CYS A 270 -4.79 10.07 5.08
N ALA A 271 -5.32 10.35 3.89
CA ALA A 271 -5.78 9.31 2.97
C ALA A 271 -4.61 8.66 2.19
N LEU A 272 -3.55 9.44 1.93
CA LEU A 272 -2.33 8.97 1.24
C LEU A 272 -1.09 9.28 2.08
N ARG A 273 -0.26 8.29 2.30
CA ARG A 273 1.00 8.39 3.04
C ARG A 273 2.18 7.92 2.22
N ASP A 274 3.12 8.79 1.95
CA ASP A 274 4.39 8.43 1.34
C ASP A 274 5.40 8.09 2.46
N VAL A 275 6.03 6.91 2.38
CA VAL A 275 6.93 6.39 3.43
C VAL A 275 8.32 6.13 2.85
N GLY A 276 9.33 6.77 3.45
CA GLY A 276 10.72 6.66 3.05
C GLY A 276 11.14 7.72 2.01
N SER A 277 12.45 7.89 1.87
CA SER A 277 13.05 8.99 1.11
C SER A 277 12.71 8.96 -0.38
N MET A 278 12.67 7.77 -1.00
CA MET A 278 12.35 7.62 -2.42
C MET A 278 10.89 8.01 -2.70
N ALA A 279 9.93 7.60 -1.86
CA ALA A 279 8.54 7.98 -2.02
C ALA A 279 8.38 9.51 -1.91
N TRP A 280 9.04 10.10 -0.95
CA TRP A 280 9.05 11.54 -0.71
C TRP A 280 9.62 12.33 -1.88
N SER A 281 10.86 12.01 -2.28
CA SER A 281 11.54 12.71 -3.38
C SER A 281 10.79 12.57 -4.70
N THR A 282 10.24 11.39 -4.97
CA THR A 282 9.44 11.14 -6.18
C THR A 282 8.14 11.96 -6.16
N ARG A 283 7.43 12.01 -5.04
CA ARG A 283 6.22 12.83 -4.90
C ARG A 283 6.52 14.30 -5.12
N MET A 284 7.59 14.80 -4.53
CA MET A 284 8.04 16.19 -4.73
C MET A 284 8.40 16.45 -6.20
N GLY A 285 9.12 15.52 -6.85
CA GLY A 285 9.47 15.64 -8.27
C GLY A 285 8.26 15.69 -9.20
N THR A 286 7.23 14.88 -8.93
CA THR A 286 6.00 14.85 -9.76
C THR A 286 5.16 16.12 -9.65
N TRP A 287 5.39 16.97 -8.66
CA TRP A 287 4.77 18.29 -8.61
C TRP A 287 5.33 19.24 -9.68
N PHE A 288 6.64 19.20 -9.88
CA PHE A 288 7.32 20.12 -10.82
C PHE A 288 7.30 19.62 -12.27
N ILE A 289 7.13 18.31 -12.46
CA ILE A 289 7.18 17.68 -13.77
C ILE A 289 5.75 17.24 -14.17
N PRO A 290 5.10 17.91 -15.15
CA PRO A 290 3.80 17.50 -15.63
C PRO A 290 3.81 16.05 -16.10
N TYR A 291 2.75 15.30 -15.78
CA TYR A 291 2.68 13.85 -16.01
C TYR A 291 2.92 13.46 -17.48
N ASN A 292 2.35 14.23 -18.41
CA ASN A 292 2.55 14.00 -19.85
C ASN A 292 4.01 14.21 -20.28
N PHE A 293 4.68 15.25 -19.73
CA PHE A 293 6.09 15.50 -20.01
C PHE A 293 6.96 14.37 -19.47
N PHE A 294 6.71 13.93 -18.24
CA PHE A 294 7.41 12.81 -17.61
C PHE A 294 7.25 11.52 -18.43
N THR A 295 6.02 11.20 -18.85
CA THR A 295 5.74 10.03 -19.68
C THR A 295 6.43 10.13 -21.04
N GLY A 296 6.39 11.28 -21.70
CA GLY A 296 7.05 11.53 -22.98
C GLY A 296 8.58 11.39 -22.89
N LEU A 297 9.17 11.94 -21.83
CA LEU A 297 10.61 11.83 -21.56
C LEU A 297 11.01 10.34 -21.39
N PHE A 298 10.27 9.60 -20.56
CA PHE A 298 10.53 8.18 -20.37
C PHE A 298 10.34 7.37 -21.66
N ALA A 299 9.29 7.65 -22.45
CA ALA A 299 9.06 6.97 -23.72
C ALA A 299 10.22 7.20 -24.71
N THR A 300 10.77 8.41 -24.74
CA THR A 300 11.91 8.77 -25.58
C THR A 300 13.21 8.12 -25.08
N ALA A 301 13.41 8.08 -23.77
CA ALA A 301 14.62 7.53 -23.16
C ALA A 301 14.61 5.99 -23.10
N ALA A 302 13.43 5.36 -23.02
CA ALA A 302 13.29 3.93 -22.82
C ALA A 302 14.11 3.06 -23.79
N PRO A 303 14.15 3.31 -25.11
CA PRO A 303 14.95 2.51 -26.04
C PRO A 303 16.46 2.49 -25.76
N PHE A 304 16.94 3.49 -25.01
CA PHE A 304 18.36 3.60 -24.65
C PHE A 304 18.71 2.92 -23.35
N LEU A 305 17.68 2.59 -22.52
CA LEU A 305 17.90 1.92 -21.24
C LEU A 305 18.44 0.49 -21.44
N PRO A 306 19.36 0.03 -20.57
CA PRO A 306 19.89 -1.35 -20.63
C PRO A 306 18.77 -2.40 -20.59
N ASP A 307 17.82 -2.25 -19.68
CA ASP A 307 16.67 -3.15 -19.55
C ASP A 307 15.85 -3.25 -20.86
N TYR A 308 15.58 -2.10 -21.52
CA TYR A 308 14.86 -2.09 -22.79
C TYR A 308 15.65 -2.85 -23.86
N LYS A 309 16.93 -2.56 -24.01
CA LYS A 309 17.80 -3.24 -25.00
C LYS A 309 17.88 -4.73 -24.75
N LYS A 310 18.03 -5.15 -23.49
CA LYS A 310 18.13 -6.54 -23.07
C LYS A 310 16.86 -7.32 -23.40
N HIS A 311 15.70 -6.82 -23.00
CA HIS A 311 14.43 -7.52 -23.14
C HIS A 311 13.76 -7.33 -24.50
N ASN A 312 14.12 -6.28 -25.28
CA ASN A 312 13.58 -6.05 -26.62
C ASN A 312 14.17 -6.96 -27.71
N LYS A 313 15.26 -7.69 -27.41
CA LYS A 313 15.86 -8.62 -28.40
C LYS A 313 14.90 -9.73 -28.81
N SER A 314 14.03 -10.16 -27.95
CA SER A 314 13.01 -11.19 -28.20
C SER A 314 11.77 -10.69 -28.94
N ARG A 315 11.65 -9.37 -29.17
CA ARG A 315 10.54 -8.72 -29.92
C ARG A 315 10.88 -8.50 -31.38
N LYS A 316 12.15 -8.66 -31.78
CA LYS A 316 12.64 -8.62 -33.16
C LYS A 316 12.79 -10.02 -33.70
#